data_d75f649894f6bb530066ae6cad90b427
#
_entry.id   d75f649894f6bb530066ae6cad90b427
#
_cell.length_a   1.000
_cell.length_b   1.000
_cell.length_c   1.000
_cell.angle_alpha   90.00
_cell.angle_beta   90.00
_cell.angle_gamma   90.00
#
_symmetry.space_group_name_H-M   'P 1'
#
loop_
_entity.id
_entity.type
_entity.pdbx_description
1 polymer ?
#
loop_
_entity_poly.entity_id
_entity_poly.type
_entity_poly.pdbx_seq_one_letter_code
_entity_poly.pdbx_strand_id
1 'polypeptide(L)'
;MQAINASIGFDAKMWRQDIRGSLAHAAMLAHVGIISSEDEAAIQKGLADIAAEIEAGRFEWSEALEDVHMNIEARLTDRIGEAGKRLHTARSRNDQVATDFRLWVRDAMDGLAAQQLELIRVFVRRAEEHAGTIMPGYTHLQPAQPTTFGHHLLAYAEMLWRDRGRMLDARARLNECPLGSAAMCGTGFPIDRHATAKALGFDQPTRNSLDGVGSRDFAMEFLAACAICATHLSRLAEEIVIWTNPAFGFVTLPDNLTTGSSIMPQKRNPDAAELVRGKTGRINGALIGLLTVVKGLALTYAKDLQEDKEGVFDAAESLTLCLAATAAMVRDMQPNIPRMATAAGAGFSTATDLADWLVRELKLPFRDAHHVTGRLVSKAEGMGVDLSGLTIMEMREIEPRIHEGVFGVLSPAASVASRRSHGGTAPDNVRAMAREWQERLG
;
A
#
# COMPACT_ATOMS: atom_id res chain seq x y z
N MET A 1 10.93 9.48 36.13
CA MET A 1 10.66 10.55 35.11
C MET A 1 11.42 10.28 33.81
N GLN A 2 12.72 10.02 33.83
CA GLN A 2 13.52 9.78 32.61
C GLN A 2 12.91 8.68 31.71
N ALA A 3 12.63 7.51 32.26
CA ALA A 3 12.10 6.36 31.49
C ALA A 3 10.74 6.62 30.79
N ILE A 4 9.90 7.56 31.27
CA ILE A 4 8.64 7.90 30.61
C ILE A 4 8.79 9.10 29.67
N ASN A 5 9.84 9.92 29.89
CA ASN A 5 10.03 11.17 29.18
C ASN A 5 10.94 11.03 27.93
N ALA A 6 11.88 10.09 27.96
CA ALA A 6 12.83 9.88 26.86
C ALA A 6 12.16 9.26 25.63
N SER A 7 12.35 9.91 24.48
CA SER A 7 11.85 9.44 23.16
C SER A 7 12.96 8.95 22.23
N ILE A 8 14.23 9.09 22.63
CA ILE A 8 15.38 8.75 21.80
C ILE A 8 15.36 7.29 21.29
N GLY A 9 14.73 6.37 22.02
CA GLY A 9 14.60 4.97 21.65
C GLY A 9 13.87 4.77 20.32
N PHE A 10 13.01 5.69 19.92
CA PHE A 10 12.29 5.62 18.63
C PHE A 10 12.50 6.84 17.74
N ASP A 11 12.66 8.06 18.28
CA ASP A 11 12.76 9.28 17.48
C ASP A 11 14.14 9.48 16.82
N ALA A 12 15.15 8.74 17.26
CA ALA A 12 16.43 8.63 16.53
C ALA A 12 16.25 8.38 15.04
N LYS A 13 15.16 7.75 14.62
CA LYS A 13 14.81 7.54 13.19
C LYS A 13 14.67 8.83 12.39
N MET A 14 14.45 9.99 13.03
CA MET A 14 14.31 11.30 12.40
C MET A 14 15.61 12.10 12.30
N TRP A 15 16.75 11.55 12.67
CA TRP A 15 18.00 12.31 12.72
C TRP A 15 18.36 13.03 11.40
N ARG A 16 18.03 12.41 10.25
CA ARG A 16 18.28 13.02 8.93
C ARG A 16 17.41 14.26 8.73
N GLN A 17 16.16 14.21 9.16
CA GLN A 17 15.22 15.29 9.05
C GLN A 17 15.58 16.42 10.01
N ASP A 18 16.00 16.13 11.23
CA ASP A 18 16.50 17.11 12.20
C ASP A 18 17.73 17.86 11.66
N ILE A 19 18.71 17.17 11.12
CA ILE A 19 19.88 17.80 10.50
C ILE A 19 19.48 18.66 9.29
N ARG A 20 18.59 18.19 8.42
CA ARG A 20 18.07 18.95 7.27
C ARG A 20 17.35 20.23 7.75
N GLY A 21 16.46 20.11 8.75
CA GLY A 21 15.77 21.23 9.36
C GLY A 21 16.72 22.25 9.97
N SER A 22 17.71 21.77 10.71
CA SER A 22 18.74 22.61 11.36
C SER A 22 19.64 23.32 10.35
N LEU A 23 20.04 22.67 9.25
CA LEU A 23 20.81 23.29 8.16
C LEU A 23 20.02 24.43 7.49
N ALA A 24 18.74 24.18 7.16
CA ALA A 24 17.89 25.20 6.56
C ALA A 24 17.64 26.39 7.50
N HIS A 25 17.50 26.11 8.80
CA HIS A 25 17.32 27.14 9.82
C HIS A 25 18.59 27.99 9.99
N ALA A 26 19.77 27.39 10.09
CA ALA A 26 21.05 28.10 10.19
C ALA A 26 21.29 28.99 8.97
N ALA A 27 21.08 28.50 7.77
CA ALA A 27 21.22 29.29 6.54
C ALA A 27 20.26 30.51 6.53
N MET A 28 19.02 30.34 6.97
CA MET A 28 18.05 31.42 7.09
C MET A 28 18.51 32.45 8.14
N LEU A 29 18.97 32.02 9.32
CA LEU A 29 19.46 32.92 10.38
C LEU A 29 20.63 33.77 9.90
N ALA A 30 21.57 33.20 9.15
CA ALA A 30 22.69 33.92 8.57
C ALA A 30 22.22 34.90 7.47
N HIS A 31 21.31 34.45 6.59
CA HIS A 31 20.75 35.31 5.54
C HIS A 31 20.08 36.56 6.06
N VAL A 32 19.35 36.46 7.19
CA VAL A 32 18.71 37.62 7.83
C VAL A 32 19.60 38.34 8.84
N GLY A 33 20.86 37.93 8.98
CA GLY A 33 21.85 38.60 9.84
C GLY A 33 21.72 38.36 11.35
N ILE A 34 21.02 37.28 11.75
CA ILE A 34 20.86 36.91 13.18
C ILE A 34 22.14 36.19 13.68
N ILE A 35 22.77 35.37 12.84
CA ILE A 35 24.09 34.78 13.10
C ILE A 35 25.07 35.22 12.01
N SER A 36 26.37 35.07 12.27
CA SER A 36 27.38 35.37 11.26
C SER A 36 27.52 34.26 10.22
N SER A 37 28.13 34.57 9.08
CA SER A 37 28.50 33.60 8.06
C SER A 37 29.52 32.54 8.56
N GLU A 38 30.39 32.95 9.51
CA GLU A 38 31.35 32.04 10.16
C GLU A 38 30.62 31.06 11.07
N ASP A 39 29.61 31.50 11.83
CA ASP A 39 28.74 30.62 12.64
C ASP A 39 27.97 29.60 11.74
N GLU A 40 27.40 30.08 10.63
CA GLU A 40 26.71 29.22 9.68
C GLU A 40 27.65 28.14 9.12
N ALA A 41 28.83 28.54 8.65
CA ALA A 41 29.80 27.57 8.10
C ALA A 41 30.24 26.55 9.14
N ALA A 42 30.45 26.96 10.41
CA ALA A 42 30.78 26.07 11.50
C ALA A 42 29.64 25.06 11.80
N ILE A 43 28.39 25.55 11.83
CA ILE A 43 27.19 24.72 12.05
C ILE A 43 27.04 23.71 10.90
N GLN A 44 27.14 24.16 9.66
CA GLN A 44 27.02 23.28 8.48
C GLN A 44 28.06 22.15 8.54
N LYS A 45 29.32 22.46 8.81
CA LYS A 45 30.38 21.47 8.93
C LYS A 45 30.15 20.53 10.11
N GLY A 46 29.78 21.06 11.28
CA GLY A 46 29.52 20.27 12.48
C GLY A 46 28.37 19.28 12.29
N LEU A 47 27.28 19.70 11.65
CA LEU A 47 26.14 18.83 11.36
C LEU A 47 26.47 17.77 10.30
N ALA A 48 27.29 18.11 9.28
CA ALA A 48 27.75 17.12 8.30
C ALA A 48 28.64 16.05 8.94
N ASP A 49 29.54 16.44 9.86
CA ASP A 49 30.38 15.52 10.61
C ASP A 49 29.56 14.60 11.51
N ILE A 50 28.50 15.14 12.17
CA ILE A 50 27.56 14.37 13.00
C ILE A 50 26.79 13.38 12.13
N ALA A 51 26.28 13.78 10.97
CA ALA A 51 25.60 12.88 10.03
C ALA A 51 26.50 11.69 9.66
N ALA A 52 27.79 11.95 9.34
CA ALA A 52 28.74 10.90 9.04
C ALA A 52 29.03 9.96 10.23
N GLU A 53 29.01 10.48 11.46
CA GLU A 53 29.14 9.62 12.66
C GLU A 53 27.93 8.71 12.85
N ILE A 54 26.71 9.24 12.65
CA ILE A 54 25.47 8.47 12.78
C ILE A 54 25.43 7.38 11.69
N GLU A 55 25.73 7.74 10.45
CA GLU A 55 25.76 6.77 9.33
C GLU A 55 26.77 5.66 9.52
N ALA A 56 27.92 5.97 10.13
CA ALA A 56 28.95 5.01 10.43
C ALA A 56 28.69 4.20 11.74
N GLY A 57 27.56 4.42 12.42
CA GLY A 57 27.20 3.73 13.67
C GLY A 57 28.10 4.09 14.85
N ARG A 58 28.79 5.24 14.80
CA ARG A 58 29.73 5.70 15.85
C ARG A 58 29.13 6.75 16.77
N PHE A 59 27.92 7.24 16.48
CA PHE A 59 27.23 8.19 17.32
C PHE A 59 26.56 7.48 18.49
N GLU A 60 26.89 7.88 19.72
CA GLU A 60 26.28 7.35 20.92
C GLU A 60 25.06 8.18 21.34
N TRP A 61 23.88 7.57 21.31
CA TRP A 61 22.65 8.18 21.77
C TRP A 61 22.56 8.11 23.29
N SER A 62 22.20 9.21 23.92
CA SER A 62 22.05 9.33 25.38
C SER A 62 20.59 9.53 25.77
N GLU A 63 20.02 8.62 26.58
CA GLU A 63 18.70 8.79 27.18
C GLU A 63 18.60 10.00 28.11
N ALA A 64 19.73 10.42 28.73
CA ALA A 64 19.77 11.61 29.55
C ALA A 64 19.51 12.91 28.78
N LEU A 65 19.66 12.87 27.45
CA LEU A 65 19.38 13.97 26.51
C LEU A 65 17.99 13.83 25.86
N GLU A 66 17.11 13.00 26.41
CA GLU A 66 15.70 12.82 26.09
C GLU A 66 15.39 12.44 24.63
N ASP A 67 15.71 13.28 23.64
CA ASP A 67 15.28 13.20 22.25
C ASP A 67 16.44 13.31 21.25
N VAL A 68 16.16 13.01 19.98
CA VAL A 68 17.13 13.12 18.89
C VAL A 68 17.70 14.54 18.76
N HIS A 69 16.89 15.53 18.98
CA HIS A 69 17.24 16.95 18.82
C HIS A 69 18.28 17.38 19.86
N MET A 70 18.04 17.07 21.14
CA MET A 70 19.01 17.38 22.21
C MET A 70 20.32 16.62 22.05
N ASN A 71 20.28 15.37 21.60
CA ASN A 71 21.48 14.57 21.35
C ASN A 71 22.34 15.23 20.25
N ILE A 72 21.72 15.63 19.13
CA ILE A 72 22.44 16.29 18.02
C ILE A 72 22.93 17.68 18.44
N GLU A 73 22.11 18.48 19.13
CA GLU A 73 22.46 19.82 19.57
C GLU A 73 23.62 19.83 20.59
N ALA A 74 23.61 18.89 21.56
CA ALA A 74 24.70 18.72 22.52
C ALA A 74 25.99 18.33 21.81
N ARG A 75 25.96 17.37 20.92
CA ARG A 75 27.12 16.92 20.12
C ARG A 75 27.67 18.04 19.25
N LEU A 76 26.78 18.85 18.64
CA LEU A 76 27.17 20.01 17.86
C LEU A 76 27.89 21.05 18.74
N THR A 77 27.33 21.36 19.90
CA THR A 77 27.90 22.31 20.85
C THR A 77 29.28 21.87 21.36
N ASP A 78 29.45 20.57 21.65
CA ASP A 78 30.73 20.01 22.06
C ASP A 78 31.81 20.15 20.97
N ARG A 79 31.42 20.15 19.70
CA ARG A 79 32.35 20.25 18.54
C ARG A 79 32.71 21.66 18.20
N ILE A 80 31.74 22.59 18.19
CA ILE A 80 31.91 23.94 17.64
C ILE A 80 31.65 25.05 18.66
N GLY A 81 31.40 24.72 19.93
CA GLY A 81 31.28 25.68 21.02
C GLY A 81 30.09 26.63 20.86
N GLU A 82 30.36 27.92 21.02
CA GLU A 82 29.32 28.99 21.04
C GLU A 82 28.49 29.09 19.75
N ALA A 83 29.08 28.77 18.60
CA ALA A 83 28.33 28.72 17.33
C ALA A 83 27.20 27.69 17.38
N GLY A 84 27.44 26.52 17.99
CA GLY A 84 26.41 25.46 18.16
C GLY A 84 25.22 25.93 18.99
N LYS A 85 25.48 26.69 20.07
CA LYS A 85 24.42 27.25 20.93
C LYS A 85 23.52 28.30 20.21
N ARG A 86 24.06 28.99 19.19
CA ARG A 86 23.29 29.95 18.41
C ARG A 86 22.29 29.32 17.45
N LEU A 87 22.44 28.04 17.10
CA LEU A 87 21.51 27.33 16.20
C LEU A 87 20.08 27.36 16.72
N HIS A 88 19.85 27.34 18.03
CA HIS A 88 18.50 27.32 18.62
C HIS A 88 17.79 28.68 18.59
N THR A 89 18.47 29.78 18.16
CA THR A 89 17.89 31.11 18.12
C THR A 89 16.63 31.15 17.26
N ALA A 90 15.57 31.82 17.77
CA ALA A 90 14.26 31.95 17.11
C ALA A 90 13.52 30.65 16.82
N ARG A 91 13.91 29.52 17.44
CA ARG A 91 13.32 28.18 17.29
C ARG A 91 12.85 27.67 18.66
N SER A 92 11.83 26.80 18.65
CA SER A 92 11.42 26.00 19.79
C SER A 92 11.56 24.50 19.45
N ARG A 93 11.63 23.67 20.46
CA ARG A 93 11.51 22.21 20.27
C ARG A 93 10.20 21.85 19.59
N ASN A 94 9.11 22.61 19.83
CA ASN A 94 7.78 22.33 19.30
C ASN A 94 7.71 22.45 17.77
N ASP A 95 8.22 23.53 17.17
CA ASP A 95 8.21 23.68 15.72
C ASP A 95 9.31 22.85 15.04
N GLN A 96 10.41 22.58 15.74
CA GLN A 96 11.46 21.68 15.28
C GLN A 96 10.92 20.27 15.10
N VAL A 97 10.38 19.65 16.15
CA VAL A 97 9.84 18.29 16.08
C VAL A 97 8.68 18.16 15.11
N ALA A 98 7.80 19.17 15.02
CA ALA A 98 6.70 19.17 14.05
C ALA A 98 7.22 19.19 12.60
N THR A 99 8.30 19.93 12.33
CA THR A 99 8.94 20.00 11.01
C THR A 99 9.60 18.66 10.66
N ASP A 100 10.38 18.11 11.58
CA ASP A 100 11.12 16.88 11.36
C ASP A 100 10.18 15.68 11.15
N PHE A 101 9.09 15.64 11.90
CA PHE A 101 8.08 14.60 11.75
C PHE A 101 7.33 14.72 10.40
N ARG A 102 6.97 15.95 9.97
CA ARG A 102 6.41 16.16 8.63
C ARG A 102 7.38 15.75 7.52
N LEU A 103 8.66 16.10 7.64
CA LEU A 103 9.69 15.70 6.69
C LEU A 103 9.82 14.18 6.64
N TRP A 104 9.84 13.50 7.78
CA TRP A 104 9.94 12.05 7.85
C TRP A 104 8.72 11.36 7.22
N VAL A 105 7.51 11.81 7.56
CA VAL A 105 6.27 11.26 6.97
C VAL A 105 6.24 11.50 5.47
N ARG A 106 6.69 12.67 5.00
CA ARG A 106 6.80 12.97 3.56
C ARG A 106 7.75 12.02 2.85
N ASP A 107 8.95 11.82 3.40
CA ASP A 107 9.94 10.91 2.84
C ASP A 107 9.41 9.46 2.83
N ALA A 108 8.68 9.04 3.87
CA ALA A 108 8.01 7.74 3.92
C ALA A 108 6.90 7.59 2.86
N MET A 109 6.07 8.64 2.67
CA MET A 109 5.03 8.65 1.61
C MET A 109 5.65 8.50 0.22
N ASP A 110 6.74 9.22 -0.06
CA ASP A 110 7.44 9.15 -1.35
C ASP A 110 7.99 7.74 -1.60
N GLY A 111 8.60 7.13 -0.58
CA GLY A 111 9.11 5.75 -0.65
C GLY A 111 8.01 4.72 -0.87
N LEU A 112 6.91 4.81 -0.13
CA LEU A 112 5.77 3.89 -0.26
C LEU A 112 5.05 4.05 -1.60
N ALA A 113 4.87 5.29 -2.09
CA ALA A 113 4.28 5.54 -3.40
C ALA A 113 5.13 4.95 -4.55
N ALA A 114 6.46 4.97 -4.41
CA ALA A 114 7.36 4.32 -5.35
C ALA A 114 7.23 2.80 -5.31
N GLN A 115 7.17 2.19 -4.12
CA GLN A 115 6.97 0.75 -3.97
C GLN A 115 5.61 0.27 -4.49
N GLN A 116 4.54 1.05 -4.27
CA GLN A 116 3.23 0.77 -4.86
C GLN A 116 3.30 0.76 -6.39
N LEU A 117 4.02 1.71 -6.99
CA LEU A 117 4.22 1.77 -8.43
C LEU A 117 4.94 0.53 -8.96
N GLU A 118 6.00 0.09 -8.29
CA GLU A 118 6.73 -1.14 -8.64
C GLU A 118 5.85 -2.38 -8.54
N LEU A 119 5.03 -2.49 -7.50
CA LEU A 119 4.10 -3.61 -7.35
C LEU A 119 3.05 -3.60 -8.47
N ILE A 120 2.53 -2.44 -8.87
CA ILE A 120 1.62 -2.31 -10.02
C ILE A 120 2.32 -2.83 -11.30
N ARG A 121 3.58 -2.47 -11.54
CA ARG A 121 4.35 -2.98 -12.70
C ARG A 121 4.45 -4.52 -12.68
N VAL A 122 4.64 -5.10 -11.52
CA VAL A 122 4.65 -6.56 -11.37
C VAL A 122 3.30 -7.17 -11.74
N PHE A 123 2.20 -6.62 -11.24
CA PHE A 123 0.85 -7.08 -11.58
C PHE A 123 0.56 -7.00 -13.07
N VAL A 124 0.86 -5.86 -13.71
CA VAL A 124 0.60 -5.62 -15.13
C VAL A 124 1.37 -6.61 -16.01
N ARG A 125 2.66 -6.84 -15.73
CA ARG A 125 3.47 -7.81 -16.45
C ARG A 125 2.90 -9.23 -16.31
N ARG A 126 2.61 -9.66 -15.09
CA ARG A 126 2.04 -10.99 -14.83
C ARG A 126 0.65 -11.15 -15.44
N ALA A 127 -0.14 -10.08 -15.46
CA ALA A 127 -1.45 -10.09 -16.11
C ALA A 127 -1.36 -10.26 -17.62
N GLU A 128 -0.39 -9.63 -18.27
CA GLU A 128 -0.14 -9.79 -19.71
C GLU A 128 0.30 -11.23 -20.02
N GLU A 129 1.24 -11.80 -19.25
CA GLU A 129 1.70 -13.19 -19.38
C GLU A 129 0.54 -14.19 -19.28
N HIS A 130 -0.43 -13.91 -18.40
CA HIS A 130 -1.54 -14.78 -18.10
C HIS A 130 -2.90 -14.30 -18.61
N ALA A 131 -2.90 -13.41 -19.62
CA ALA A 131 -4.13 -12.88 -20.18
C ALA A 131 -5.10 -13.95 -20.71
N GLY A 132 -4.57 -15.10 -21.14
CA GLY A 132 -5.35 -16.24 -21.62
C GLY A 132 -5.43 -17.41 -20.63
N THR A 133 -4.82 -17.32 -19.46
CA THR A 133 -4.84 -18.40 -18.46
C THR A 133 -6.19 -18.44 -17.76
N ILE A 134 -7.01 -19.44 -18.08
CA ILE A 134 -8.36 -19.61 -17.54
C ILE A 134 -8.29 -20.08 -16.10
N MET A 135 -9.08 -19.46 -15.23
CA MET A 135 -9.27 -19.85 -13.83
C MET A 135 -10.74 -19.75 -13.44
N PRO A 136 -11.19 -20.46 -12.38
CA PRO A 136 -12.54 -20.27 -11.87
C PRO A 136 -12.68 -18.91 -11.19
N GLY A 137 -13.76 -18.21 -11.49
CA GLY A 137 -14.19 -17.04 -10.71
C GLY A 137 -15.17 -17.48 -9.63
N TYR A 138 -15.02 -16.91 -8.43
CA TYR A 138 -15.82 -17.26 -7.26
C TYR A 138 -16.65 -16.05 -6.79
N THR A 139 -17.88 -16.35 -6.38
CA THR A 139 -18.66 -15.49 -5.49
C THR A 139 -19.09 -16.33 -4.28
N HIS A 140 -19.03 -15.77 -3.07
CA HIS A 140 -19.32 -16.53 -1.84
C HIS A 140 -18.43 -17.79 -1.66
N LEU A 141 -17.23 -17.79 -2.23
CA LEU A 141 -16.35 -18.96 -2.38
C LEU A 141 -17.02 -20.16 -3.10
N GLN A 142 -18.09 -19.90 -3.86
CA GLN A 142 -18.72 -20.87 -4.75
C GLN A 142 -18.30 -20.62 -6.20
N PRO A 143 -18.02 -21.65 -7.00
CA PRO A 143 -17.76 -21.48 -8.43
C PRO A 143 -18.90 -20.70 -9.09
N ALA A 144 -18.58 -19.64 -9.81
CA ALA A 144 -19.56 -18.78 -10.46
C ALA A 144 -19.40 -18.80 -11.98
N GLN A 145 -18.37 -18.14 -12.49
CA GLN A 145 -18.10 -18.04 -13.94
C GLN A 145 -16.60 -18.17 -14.19
N PRO A 146 -16.20 -18.67 -15.37
CA PRO A 146 -14.79 -18.65 -15.78
C PRO A 146 -14.28 -17.22 -15.93
N THR A 147 -13.04 -16.98 -15.50
CA THR A 147 -12.30 -15.73 -15.71
C THR A 147 -10.89 -16.03 -16.17
N THR A 148 -10.03 -15.01 -16.34
CA THR A 148 -8.60 -15.22 -16.55
C THR A 148 -7.78 -14.80 -15.34
N PHE A 149 -6.67 -15.47 -15.12
CA PHE A 149 -5.72 -15.11 -14.05
C PHE A 149 -5.17 -13.72 -14.27
N GLY A 150 -4.89 -13.34 -15.53
CA GLY A 150 -4.47 -11.97 -15.87
C GLY A 150 -5.51 -10.92 -15.50
N HIS A 151 -6.78 -11.16 -15.77
CA HIS A 151 -7.88 -10.26 -15.39
C HIS A 151 -7.96 -10.09 -13.87
N HIS A 152 -7.84 -11.18 -13.12
CA HIS A 152 -7.85 -11.17 -11.67
C HIS A 152 -6.70 -10.32 -11.10
N LEU A 153 -5.48 -10.47 -11.65
CA LEU A 153 -4.32 -9.68 -11.23
C LEU A 153 -4.48 -8.17 -11.52
N LEU A 154 -5.09 -7.80 -12.65
CA LEU A 154 -5.34 -6.39 -12.96
C LEU A 154 -6.31 -5.72 -11.97
N ALA A 155 -7.21 -6.45 -11.34
CA ALA A 155 -8.07 -5.90 -10.29
C ALA A 155 -7.25 -5.34 -9.11
N TYR A 156 -6.13 -5.99 -8.75
CA TYR A 156 -5.22 -5.51 -7.73
C TYR A 156 -4.36 -4.33 -8.19
N ALA A 157 -3.99 -4.28 -9.47
CA ALA A 157 -3.33 -3.09 -10.04
C ALA A 157 -4.22 -1.85 -9.90
N GLU A 158 -5.53 -1.99 -10.18
CA GLU A 158 -6.52 -0.91 -10.00
C GLU A 158 -6.67 -0.46 -8.54
N MET A 159 -6.65 -1.40 -7.59
CA MET A 159 -6.71 -1.07 -6.16
C MET A 159 -5.48 -0.27 -5.73
N LEU A 160 -4.28 -0.76 -6.06
CA LEU A 160 -3.01 -0.12 -5.72
C LEU A 160 -2.82 1.25 -6.37
N TRP A 161 -3.33 1.44 -7.58
CA TRP A 161 -3.30 2.76 -8.21
C TRP A 161 -4.11 3.79 -7.42
N ARG A 162 -5.29 3.41 -6.94
CA ARG A 162 -6.08 4.26 -6.05
C ARG A 162 -5.40 4.50 -4.71
N ASP A 163 -4.68 3.49 -4.18
CA ASP A 163 -3.93 3.64 -2.93
C ASP A 163 -2.75 4.60 -3.09
N ARG A 164 -2.03 4.49 -4.20
CA ARG A 164 -0.97 5.44 -4.54
C ARG A 164 -1.52 6.87 -4.71
N GLY A 165 -2.67 7.02 -5.33
CA GLY A 165 -3.35 8.33 -5.42
C GLY A 165 -3.62 8.92 -4.04
N ARG A 166 -4.18 8.13 -3.10
CA ARG A 166 -4.41 8.58 -1.71
C ARG A 166 -3.12 9.01 -1.02
N MET A 167 -2.03 8.26 -1.21
CA MET A 167 -0.73 8.59 -0.63
C MET A 167 -0.19 9.92 -1.17
N LEU A 168 -0.30 10.15 -2.48
CA LEU A 168 0.14 11.40 -3.11
C LEU A 168 -0.75 12.60 -2.74
N ASP A 169 -2.06 12.40 -2.61
CA ASP A 169 -2.98 13.44 -2.17
C ASP A 169 -2.72 13.84 -0.72
N ALA A 170 -2.47 12.87 0.17
CA ALA A 170 -2.09 13.12 1.56
C ALA A 170 -0.75 13.87 1.64
N ARG A 171 0.22 13.47 0.82
CA ARG A 171 1.52 14.12 0.72
C ARG A 171 1.41 15.61 0.30
N ALA A 172 0.52 15.91 -0.63
CA ALA A 172 0.31 17.29 -1.07
C ALA A 172 -0.26 18.16 0.07
N ARG A 173 -1.21 17.66 0.86
CA ARG A 173 -1.74 18.39 2.02
C ARG A 173 -0.74 18.54 3.17
N LEU A 174 0.12 17.53 3.38
CA LEU A 174 1.21 17.60 4.37
C LEU A 174 2.20 18.73 4.10
N ASN A 175 2.39 19.16 2.84
CA ASN A 175 3.57 19.88 2.37
C ASN A 175 3.61 21.37 2.76
N GLU A 176 3.32 21.69 4.03
CA GLU A 176 3.46 23.02 4.64
C GLU A 176 4.46 22.99 5.80
N CYS A 177 5.36 24.00 5.89
CA CYS A 177 6.48 24.07 6.82
C CYS A 177 6.08 24.68 8.17
N PRO A 178 6.14 23.95 9.30
CA PRO A 178 5.88 24.52 10.62
C PRO A 178 7.03 25.40 11.16
N LEU A 179 8.28 25.19 10.69
CA LEU A 179 9.45 25.85 11.25
C LEU A 179 9.33 27.37 11.20
N GLY A 180 9.64 28.03 12.34
CA GLY A 180 9.41 29.43 12.55
C GLY A 180 8.07 29.75 13.25
N SER A 181 7.24 28.74 13.56
CA SER A 181 6.10 28.86 14.48
C SER A 181 6.56 29.03 15.94
N ALA A 182 7.81 28.74 16.23
CA ALA A 182 8.42 28.71 17.54
C ALA A 182 7.63 27.82 18.53
N ALA A 183 7.46 28.24 19.78
CA ALA A 183 6.71 27.45 20.74
C ALA A 183 5.22 27.31 20.36
N MET A 184 4.60 28.39 19.88
CA MET A 184 3.19 28.43 19.47
C MET A 184 2.75 29.75 18.80
N CYS A 185 3.42 30.86 19.11
CA CYS A 185 2.98 32.23 18.73
C CYS A 185 3.88 32.91 17.68
N GLY A 186 4.80 32.17 17.06
CA GLY A 186 5.85 32.74 16.24
C GLY A 186 6.97 33.35 17.10
N THR A 187 7.80 34.20 16.52
CA THR A 187 8.97 34.79 17.15
C THR A 187 9.05 36.29 16.88
N GLY A 188 9.67 37.07 17.79
CA GLY A 188 9.99 38.45 17.58
C GLY A 188 11.23 38.72 16.72
N PHE A 189 11.95 37.68 16.31
CA PHE A 189 13.08 37.82 15.39
C PHE A 189 12.59 37.97 13.94
N PRO A 190 13.31 38.74 13.09
CA PRO A 190 12.95 38.96 11.68
C PRO A 190 13.32 37.75 10.79
N ILE A 191 12.83 36.58 11.12
CA ILE A 191 13.09 35.33 10.36
C ILE A 191 12.34 35.30 9.02
N ASP A 192 12.92 34.60 8.02
CA ASP A 192 12.27 34.34 6.73
C ASP A 192 11.77 32.88 6.66
N ARG A 193 10.50 32.68 7.02
CA ARG A 193 9.86 31.38 6.97
C ARG A 193 9.68 30.83 5.54
N HIS A 194 9.57 31.72 4.54
CA HIS A 194 9.46 31.29 3.14
C HIS A 194 10.78 30.73 2.62
N ALA A 195 11.90 31.38 2.98
CA ALA A 195 13.23 30.86 2.64
C ALA A 195 13.46 29.47 3.26
N THR A 196 13.09 29.27 4.53
CA THR A 196 13.20 27.98 5.22
C THR A 196 12.30 26.91 4.58
N ALA A 197 11.03 27.24 4.30
CA ALA A 197 10.11 26.31 3.64
C ALA A 197 10.63 25.87 2.26
N LYS A 198 11.12 26.81 1.45
CA LYS A 198 11.71 26.53 0.14
C LYS A 198 12.94 25.62 0.23
N ALA A 199 13.85 25.91 1.19
CA ALA A 199 15.06 25.12 1.39
C ALA A 199 14.75 23.66 1.77
N LEU A 200 13.65 23.43 2.48
CA LEU A 200 13.16 22.11 2.90
C LEU A 200 12.23 21.43 1.87
N GLY A 201 11.92 22.10 0.75
CA GLY A 201 11.04 21.58 -0.29
C GLY A 201 9.57 21.53 0.10
N PHE A 202 9.14 22.37 1.04
CA PHE A 202 7.73 22.64 1.31
C PHE A 202 7.18 23.69 0.36
N ASP A 203 5.88 23.65 0.10
CA ASP A 203 5.23 24.60 -0.82
C ASP A 203 5.15 26.00 -0.19
N GLN A 204 4.91 26.07 1.11
CA GLN A 204 4.80 27.32 1.88
C GLN A 204 4.96 27.07 3.39
N PRO A 205 5.19 28.12 4.21
CA PRO A 205 5.06 28.00 5.66
C PRO A 205 3.59 27.81 6.07
N THR A 206 3.36 27.10 7.20
CA THR A 206 2.02 27.02 7.81
C THR A 206 1.48 28.41 8.12
N ARG A 207 0.17 28.63 7.86
CA ARG A 207 -0.47 29.96 7.95
C ARG A 207 -0.71 30.41 9.39
N ASN A 208 -0.90 29.48 10.30
CA ASN A 208 -1.15 29.73 11.71
C ASN A 208 -0.14 28.95 12.56
N SER A 209 0.53 29.65 13.48
CA SER A 209 1.60 29.05 14.29
C SER A 209 1.09 28.09 15.36
N LEU A 210 -0.13 28.26 15.87
CA LEU A 210 -0.75 27.34 16.82
C LEU A 210 -1.03 25.99 16.14
N ASP A 211 -1.60 26.04 14.94
CA ASP A 211 -1.87 24.87 14.10
C ASP A 211 -0.56 24.24 13.62
N GLY A 212 0.42 25.06 13.23
CA GLY A 212 1.72 24.59 12.74
C GLY A 212 2.44 23.67 13.71
N VAL A 213 2.38 23.94 15.03
CA VAL A 213 3.02 23.07 16.03
C VAL A 213 2.10 21.96 16.54
N GLY A 214 0.77 22.12 16.46
CA GLY A 214 -0.20 21.21 17.08
C GLY A 214 -0.78 20.17 16.14
N SER A 215 -0.86 20.45 14.84
CA SER A 215 -1.52 19.54 13.89
C SER A 215 -0.79 18.19 13.73
N ARG A 216 -1.58 17.12 13.70
CA ARG A 216 -1.14 15.75 13.44
C ARG A 216 -2.02 15.02 12.41
N ASP A 217 -2.93 15.77 11.77
CA ASP A 217 -3.83 15.28 10.72
C ASP A 217 -3.05 14.69 9.54
N PHE A 218 -1.90 15.24 9.18
CA PHE A 218 -1.01 14.69 8.16
C PHE A 218 -0.53 13.27 8.48
N ALA A 219 -0.28 12.95 9.74
CA ALA A 219 0.13 11.62 10.19
C ALA A 219 -1.08 10.67 10.27
N MET A 220 -2.25 11.17 10.70
CA MET A 220 -3.51 10.40 10.66
C MET A 220 -3.89 10.06 9.23
N GLU A 221 -3.77 10.99 8.29
CA GLU A 221 -4.06 10.78 6.87
C GLU A 221 -3.09 9.79 6.23
N PHE A 222 -1.81 9.89 6.56
CA PHE A 222 -0.79 8.90 6.19
C PHE A 222 -1.17 7.49 6.67
N LEU A 223 -1.50 7.34 7.95
CA LEU A 223 -1.91 6.06 8.53
C LEU A 223 -3.19 5.51 7.89
N ALA A 224 -4.16 6.39 7.55
CA ALA A 224 -5.37 6.00 6.85
C ALA A 224 -5.07 5.46 5.44
N ALA A 225 -4.17 6.12 4.70
CA ALA A 225 -3.71 5.63 3.40
C ALA A 225 -2.97 4.29 3.52
N CYS A 226 -2.12 4.13 4.54
CA CYS A 226 -1.45 2.86 4.85
C CYS A 226 -2.45 1.75 5.18
N ALA A 227 -3.46 2.03 6.02
CA ALA A 227 -4.48 1.05 6.44
C ALA A 227 -5.34 0.54 5.27
N ILE A 228 -5.74 1.43 4.35
CA ILE A 228 -6.49 1.04 3.15
C ILE A 228 -5.62 0.17 2.24
N CYS A 229 -4.38 0.56 1.98
CA CYS A 229 -3.44 -0.23 1.18
C CYS A 229 -3.19 -1.62 1.80
N ALA A 230 -2.90 -1.68 3.10
CA ALA A 230 -2.71 -2.93 3.82
C ALA A 230 -3.95 -3.84 3.74
N THR A 231 -5.16 -3.27 3.76
CA THR A 231 -6.41 -4.02 3.58
C THR A 231 -6.50 -4.66 2.19
N HIS A 232 -6.09 -3.96 1.13
CA HIS A 232 -6.05 -4.53 -0.22
C HIS A 232 -4.99 -5.65 -0.33
N LEU A 233 -3.80 -5.45 0.25
CA LEU A 233 -2.77 -6.49 0.29
C LEU A 233 -3.24 -7.72 1.09
N SER A 234 -3.95 -7.52 2.20
CA SER A 234 -4.53 -8.60 3.01
C SER A 234 -5.54 -9.45 2.23
N ARG A 235 -6.36 -8.83 1.37
CA ARG A 235 -7.30 -9.56 0.51
C ARG A 235 -6.57 -10.48 -0.47
N LEU A 236 -5.52 -9.98 -1.13
CA LEU A 236 -4.70 -10.81 -2.00
C LEU A 236 -3.98 -11.92 -1.23
N ALA A 237 -3.46 -11.59 -0.06
CA ALA A 237 -2.79 -12.57 0.80
C ALA A 237 -3.73 -13.73 1.18
N GLU A 238 -5.00 -13.43 1.50
CA GLU A 238 -6.02 -14.45 1.73
C GLU A 238 -6.26 -15.32 0.49
N GLU A 239 -6.36 -14.73 -0.70
CA GLU A 239 -6.51 -15.50 -1.94
C GLU A 239 -5.30 -16.40 -2.21
N ILE A 240 -4.07 -15.89 -1.98
CA ILE A 240 -2.86 -16.70 -2.12
C ILE A 240 -2.87 -17.90 -1.14
N VAL A 241 -3.29 -17.69 0.11
CA VAL A 241 -3.44 -18.79 1.09
C VAL A 241 -4.44 -19.82 0.59
N ILE A 242 -5.60 -19.40 0.08
CA ILE A 242 -6.60 -20.28 -0.52
C ILE A 242 -6.02 -21.01 -1.74
N TRP A 243 -5.39 -20.30 -2.67
CA TRP A 243 -4.88 -20.90 -3.92
C TRP A 243 -3.73 -21.88 -3.71
N THR A 244 -2.92 -21.68 -2.67
CA THR A 244 -1.82 -22.60 -2.34
C THR A 244 -2.30 -23.86 -1.59
N ASN A 245 -3.51 -23.83 -1.00
CA ASN A 245 -4.07 -24.99 -0.33
C ASN A 245 -4.28 -26.14 -1.34
N PRO A 246 -3.90 -27.40 -1.02
CA PRO A 246 -4.04 -28.53 -1.92
C PRO A 246 -5.48 -28.79 -2.42
N ALA A 247 -6.51 -28.38 -1.67
CA ALA A 247 -7.91 -28.48 -2.11
C ALA A 247 -8.18 -27.63 -3.36
N PHE A 248 -7.55 -26.47 -3.47
CA PHE A 248 -7.59 -25.61 -4.65
C PHE A 248 -6.41 -25.92 -5.59
N GLY A 249 -5.18 -25.76 -5.10
CA GLY A 249 -3.95 -26.10 -5.83
C GLY A 249 -3.74 -25.25 -7.08
N PHE A 250 -4.15 -23.98 -7.04
CA PHE A 250 -4.10 -23.08 -8.21
C PHE A 250 -2.74 -22.44 -8.42
N VAL A 251 -1.99 -22.21 -7.34
CA VAL A 251 -0.65 -21.64 -7.42
C VAL A 251 0.31 -22.35 -6.46
N THR A 252 1.60 -22.27 -6.76
CA THR A 252 2.68 -22.62 -5.82
C THR A 252 3.57 -21.43 -5.59
N LEU A 253 4.04 -21.25 -4.35
CA LEU A 253 5.04 -20.27 -4.00
C LEU A 253 6.43 -20.91 -3.95
N PRO A 254 7.50 -20.16 -4.25
CA PRO A 254 8.86 -20.66 -4.11
C PRO A 254 9.24 -20.85 -2.64
N ASP A 255 10.27 -21.67 -2.40
CA ASP A 255 10.70 -22.07 -1.05
C ASP A 255 11.10 -20.92 -0.14
N ASN A 256 11.64 -19.83 -0.67
CA ASN A 256 12.02 -18.63 0.08
C ASN A 256 10.82 -17.78 0.56
N LEU A 257 9.60 -18.10 0.13
CA LEU A 257 8.35 -17.44 0.55
C LEU A 257 7.41 -18.38 1.32
N THR A 258 7.90 -19.58 1.64
CA THR A 258 7.17 -20.62 2.38
C THR A 258 8.05 -21.17 3.48
N THR A 259 7.44 -21.77 4.51
CA THR A 259 8.18 -22.54 5.51
C THR A 259 7.73 -24.00 5.51
N GLY A 260 8.67 -24.88 5.84
CA GLY A 260 8.39 -26.28 6.07
C GLY A 260 7.85 -26.54 7.47
N SER A 261 7.41 -27.76 7.72
CA SER A 261 7.07 -28.24 9.06
C SER A 261 8.21 -29.11 9.60
N SER A 262 8.51 -28.96 10.90
CA SER A 262 9.50 -29.78 11.58
C SER A 262 9.08 -31.26 11.71
N ILE A 263 7.78 -31.55 11.60
CA ILE A 263 7.20 -32.89 11.73
C ILE A 263 6.70 -33.45 10.40
N MET A 264 6.22 -32.56 9.50
CA MET A 264 5.60 -32.96 8.23
C MET A 264 6.45 -32.50 7.05
N PRO A 265 7.35 -33.32 6.51
CA PRO A 265 8.32 -32.89 5.49
C PRO A 265 7.68 -32.43 4.18
N GLN A 266 6.46 -32.87 3.90
CA GLN A 266 5.69 -32.48 2.70
C GLN A 266 4.94 -31.15 2.85
N LYS A 267 4.82 -30.61 4.09
CA LYS A 267 4.01 -29.42 4.35
C LYS A 267 4.78 -28.14 4.00
N ARG A 268 4.17 -27.29 3.18
CA ARG A 268 4.65 -25.97 2.84
C ARG A 268 3.59 -24.95 3.25
N ASN A 269 3.95 -24.05 4.14
CA ASN A 269 3.05 -23.02 4.65
C ASN A 269 3.27 -21.71 3.88
N PRO A 270 2.23 -20.99 3.48
CA PRO A 270 2.35 -19.70 2.80
C PRO A 270 2.59 -18.55 3.80
N ASP A 271 3.64 -18.67 4.65
CA ASP A 271 3.85 -17.76 5.77
C ASP A 271 3.99 -16.30 5.34
N ALA A 272 4.60 -16.04 4.18
CA ALA A 272 4.71 -14.68 3.67
C ALA A 272 3.33 -14.03 3.48
N ALA A 273 2.36 -14.77 2.92
CA ALA A 273 0.98 -14.30 2.74
C ALA A 273 0.27 -14.15 4.10
N GLU A 274 0.43 -15.11 5.01
CA GLU A 274 -0.17 -15.04 6.34
C GLU A 274 0.34 -13.85 7.14
N LEU A 275 1.64 -13.54 7.06
CA LEU A 275 2.25 -12.39 7.73
C LEU A 275 1.80 -11.05 7.12
N VAL A 276 1.62 -10.95 5.80
CA VAL A 276 1.02 -9.76 5.17
C VAL A 276 -0.39 -9.53 5.71
N ARG A 277 -1.20 -10.60 5.79
CA ARG A 277 -2.55 -10.55 6.37
C ARG A 277 -2.51 -10.13 7.84
N GLY A 278 -1.62 -10.70 8.65
CA GLY A 278 -1.48 -10.40 10.07
C GLY A 278 -1.02 -8.96 10.37
N LYS A 279 -0.05 -8.44 9.59
CA LYS A 279 0.49 -7.08 9.78
C LYS A 279 -0.53 -5.97 9.49
N THR A 280 -1.59 -6.25 8.75
CA THR A 280 -2.70 -5.31 8.53
C THR A 280 -3.35 -4.87 9.84
N GLY A 281 -3.52 -5.78 10.80
CA GLY A 281 -4.05 -5.44 12.13
C GLY A 281 -3.18 -4.44 12.89
N ARG A 282 -1.87 -4.54 12.74
CA ARG A 282 -0.88 -3.65 13.36
C ARG A 282 -0.98 -2.22 12.78
N ILE A 283 -1.06 -2.11 11.45
CA ILE A 283 -1.21 -0.83 10.75
C ILE A 283 -2.55 -0.15 11.10
N ASN A 284 -3.65 -0.91 11.11
CA ASN A 284 -4.97 -0.42 11.52
C ASN A 284 -4.96 0.05 12.99
N GLY A 285 -4.27 -0.68 13.87
CA GLY A 285 -4.10 -0.32 15.27
C GLY A 285 -3.37 1.02 15.46
N ALA A 286 -2.34 1.29 14.65
CA ALA A 286 -1.60 2.56 14.67
C ALA A 286 -2.50 3.76 14.32
N LEU A 287 -3.36 3.61 13.31
CA LEU A 287 -4.34 4.66 12.94
C LEU A 287 -5.31 4.97 14.09
N ILE A 288 -5.91 3.93 14.67
CA ILE A 288 -6.86 4.09 15.77
C ILE A 288 -6.15 4.66 17.01
N GLY A 289 -4.92 4.23 17.28
CA GLY A 289 -4.09 4.75 18.36
C GLY A 289 -3.88 6.25 18.24
N LEU A 290 -3.41 6.73 17.10
CA LEU A 290 -3.16 8.16 16.88
C LEU A 290 -4.43 9.00 16.92
N LEU A 291 -5.53 8.54 16.30
CA LEU A 291 -6.83 9.21 16.41
C LEU A 291 -7.28 9.34 17.88
N THR A 292 -7.01 8.32 18.69
CA THR A 292 -7.37 8.30 20.11
C THR A 292 -6.49 9.25 20.92
N VAL A 293 -5.19 9.33 20.65
CA VAL A 293 -4.27 10.27 21.30
C VAL A 293 -4.72 11.71 21.05
N VAL A 294 -4.97 12.07 19.80
CA VAL A 294 -5.23 13.47 19.41
C VAL A 294 -6.63 13.96 19.78
N LYS A 295 -7.64 13.10 19.86
CA LYS A 295 -9.08 13.44 19.95
C LYS A 295 -9.49 14.41 21.07
N GLY A 296 -8.73 14.58 22.11
CA GLY A 296 -9.10 15.40 23.28
C GLY A 296 -8.05 16.43 23.64
N LEU A 297 -7.03 16.62 22.81
CA LEU A 297 -5.95 17.56 23.09
C LEU A 297 -6.38 19.01 22.78
N ALA A 298 -5.92 19.94 23.62
CA ALA A 298 -5.99 21.36 23.30
C ALA A 298 -5.02 21.70 22.16
N LEU A 299 -5.17 22.90 21.59
CA LEU A 299 -4.26 23.40 20.56
C LEU A 299 -2.81 23.47 21.06
N THR A 300 -1.90 23.51 20.11
CA THR A 300 -0.45 23.56 20.29
C THR A 300 0.16 22.23 20.71
N TYR A 301 1.04 22.20 21.70
CA TYR A 301 1.74 21.00 22.11
C TYR A 301 1.31 20.54 23.50
N ALA A 302 0.98 19.25 23.60
CA ALA A 302 0.88 18.52 24.84
C ALA A 302 1.84 17.33 24.80
N LYS A 303 2.34 16.86 25.94
CA LYS A 303 3.32 15.73 26.00
C LYS A 303 2.75 14.45 25.39
N ASP A 304 1.43 14.29 25.37
CA ASP A 304 0.70 13.23 24.67
C ASP A 304 1.14 13.08 23.19
N LEU A 305 1.54 14.19 22.54
CA LEU A 305 2.04 14.17 21.17
C LEU A 305 3.41 13.49 21.00
N GLN A 306 4.03 13.02 22.07
CA GLN A 306 5.17 12.11 22.00
C GLN A 306 4.77 10.72 21.45
N GLU A 307 3.51 10.31 21.71
CA GLU A 307 2.93 9.04 21.22
C GLU A 307 2.53 9.08 19.73
N ASP A 308 2.74 10.19 19.03
CA ASP A 308 2.34 10.36 17.63
C ASP A 308 3.24 9.61 16.63
N LYS A 309 4.49 9.27 17.02
CA LYS A 309 5.56 8.84 16.10
C LYS A 309 5.72 7.34 16.00
N GLU A 310 5.74 6.64 17.13
CA GLU A 310 6.11 5.22 17.19
C GLU A 310 5.21 4.36 16.32
N GLY A 311 3.88 4.55 16.44
CA GLY A 311 2.91 3.86 15.61
C GLY A 311 3.03 4.20 14.11
N VAL A 312 3.41 5.45 13.79
CA VAL A 312 3.61 5.90 12.40
C VAL A 312 4.85 5.24 11.78
N PHE A 313 5.95 5.20 12.52
CA PHE A 313 7.17 4.53 12.07
C PHE A 313 6.96 3.03 11.85
N ASP A 314 6.30 2.37 12.81
CA ASP A 314 5.98 0.95 12.73
C ASP A 314 5.04 0.62 11.55
N ALA A 315 4.03 1.43 11.31
CA ALA A 315 3.11 1.27 10.19
C ALA A 315 3.83 1.41 8.84
N ALA A 316 4.72 2.41 8.70
CA ALA A 316 5.51 2.62 7.49
C ALA A 316 6.43 1.43 7.19
N GLU A 317 7.18 0.96 8.20
CA GLU A 317 8.06 -0.20 8.08
C GLU A 317 7.29 -1.48 7.78
N SER A 318 6.15 -1.69 8.45
CA SER A 318 5.28 -2.83 8.22
C SER A 318 4.70 -2.84 6.81
N LEU A 319 4.23 -1.69 6.30
CA LEU A 319 3.69 -1.59 4.95
C LEU A 319 4.78 -1.76 3.89
N THR A 320 5.97 -1.18 4.10
CA THR A 320 7.15 -1.38 3.24
C THR A 320 7.45 -2.86 3.06
N LEU A 321 7.50 -3.60 4.16
CA LEU A 321 7.76 -5.04 4.14
C LEU A 321 6.63 -5.82 3.46
N CYS A 322 5.36 -5.46 3.71
CA CYS A 322 4.20 -6.09 3.07
C CYS A 322 4.20 -5.88 1.56
N LEU A 323 4.50 -4.67 1.08
CA LEU A 323 4.61 -4.38 -0.36
C LEU A 323 5.71 -5.20 -1.02
N ALA A 324 6.89 -5.27 -0.40
CA ALA A 324 8.02 -6.05 -0.91
C ALA A 324 7.72 -7.56 -0.96
N ALA A 325 7.14 -8.11 0.11
CA ALA A 325 6.74 -9.51 0.17
C ALA A 325 5.66 -9.85 -0.86
N THR A 326 4.66 -8.97 -1.02
CA THR A 326 3.61 -9.14 -2.03
C THR A 326 4.18 -9.09 -3.45
N ALA A 327 5.10 -8.17 -3.73
CA ALA A 327 5.77 -8.09 -5.03
C ALA A 327 6.54 -9.38 -5.35
N ALA A 328 7.25 -9.93 -4.37
CA ALA A 328 7.96 -11.19 -4.52
C ALA A 328 6.99 -12.36 -4.76
N MET A 329 5.90 -12.46 -3.97
CA MET A 329 4.89 -13.51 -4.16
C MET A 329 4.27 -13.45 -5.54
N VAL A 330 3.79 -12.28 -5.98
CA VAL A 330 3.12 -12.12 -7.28
C VAL A 330 4.08 -12.36 -8.45
N ARG A 331 5.32 -11.92 -8.34
CA ARG A 331 6.34 -12.14 -9.36
C ARG A 331 6.69 -13.61 -9.54
N ASP A 332 6.83 -14.33 -8.44
CA ASP A 332 7.49 -15.64 -8.42
C ASP A 332 6.52 -16.82 -8.27
N MET A 333 5.23 -16.57 -7.90
CA MET A 333 4.23 -17.65 -7.84
C MET A 333 4.02 -18.30 -9.21
N GLN A 334 3.89 -19.62 -9.21
CA GLN A 334 3.68 -20.41 -10.41
C GLN A 334 2.22 -20.89 -10.49
N PRO A 335 1.44 -20.48 -11.49
CA PRO A 335 0.07 -20.94 -11.68
C PRO A 335 0.04 -22.39 -12.16
N ASN A 336 -0.83 -23.19 -11.58
CA ASN A 336 -1.14 -24.54 -12.02
C ASN A 336 -2.26 -24.48 -13.09
N ILE A 337 -1.87 -24.18 -14.32
CA ILE A 337 -2.80 -23.96 -15.44
C ILE A 337 -3.76 -25.11 -15.65
N PRO A 338 -3.32 -26.40 -15.65
CA PRO A 338 -4.26 -27.53 -15.80
C PRO A 338 -5.31 -27.62 -14.67
N ARG A 339 -4.88 -27.38 -13.42
CA ARG A 339 -5.79 -27.42 -12.28
C ARG A 339 -6.80 -26.27 -12.31
N MET A 340 -6.36 -25.06 -12.66
CA MET A 340 -7.23 -23.90 -12.84
C MET A 340 -8.26 -24.16 -13.95
N ALA A 341 -7.83 -24.66 -15.10
CA ALA A 341 -8.71 -24.94 -16.24
C ALA A 341 -9.79 -26.01 -15.89
N THR A 342 -9.38 -27.09 -15.21
CA THR A 342 -10.32 -28.11 -14.74
C THR A 342 -11.35 -27.53 -13.77
N ALA A 343 -10.89 -26.75 -12.79
CA ALA A 343 -11.78 -26.13 -11.81
C ALA A 343 -12.72 -25.08 -12.43
N ALA A 344 -12.27 -24.39 -13.48
CA ALA A 344 -13.09 -23.41 -14.20
C ALA A 344 -14.27 -24.05 -14.94
N GLY A 345 -14.18 -25.33 -15.32
CA GLY A 345 -15.26 -26.08 -15.94
C GLY A 345 -16.25 -26.70 -14.94
N ALA A 346 -15.91 -26.74 -13.66
CA ALA A 346 -16.74 -27.38 -12.65
C ALA A 346 -17.99 -26.57 -12.27
N GLY A 347 -19.01 -27.28 -11.77
CA GLY A 347 -20.18 -26.61 -11.16
C GLY A 347 -21.08 -25.88 -12.17
N PHE A 348 -21.14 -26.38 -13.41
CA PHE A 348 -21.94 -25.76 -14.47
C PHE A 348 -21.65 -24.27 -14.72
N SER A 349 -20.39 -23.89 -14.62
CA SER A 349 -19.92 -22.50 -14.68
C SER A 349 -20.31 -21.76 -15.97
N THR A 350 -20.66 -22.48 -17.04
CA THR A 350 -21.11 -21.96 -18.33
C THR A 350 -22.65 -21.91 -18.48
N ALA A 351 -23.41 -22.19 -17.41
CA ALA A 351 -24.88 -22.16 -17.46
C ALA A 351 -25.42 -20.78 -17.87
N THR A 352 -24.79 -19.69 -17.43
CA THR A 352 -25.15 -18.31 -17.86
C THR A 352 -24.94 -18.13 -19.35
N ASP A 353 -23.86 -18.70 -19.91
CA ASP A 353 -23.58 -18.61 -21.36
C ASP A 353 -24.63 -19.36 -22.19
N LEU A 354 -25.12 -20.49 -21.67
CA LEU A 354 -26.25 -21.22 -22.24
C LEU A 354 -27.51 -20.37 -22.25
N ALA A 355 -27.87 -19.75 -21.11
CA ALA A 355 -29.03 -18.87 -21.02
C ALA A 355 -28.92 -17.69 -22.01
N ASP A 356 -27.76 -17.05 -22.08
CA ASP A 356 -27.49 -15.96 -23.01
C ASP A 356 -27.60 -16.43 -24.47
N TRP A 357 -27.13 -17.63 -24.79
CA TRP A 357 -27.26 -18.24 -26.12
C TRP A 357 -28.73 -18.45 -26.48
N LEU A 358 -29.54 -19.01 -25.56
CA LEU A 358 -30.98 -19.20 -25.76
C LEU A 358 -31.71 -17.88 -26.05
N VAL A 359 -31.31 -16.79 -25.37
CA VAL A 359 -31.86 -15.46 -25.63
C VAL A 359 -31.45 -14.97 -27.04
N ARG A 360 -30.15 -15.07 -27.37
CA ARG A 360 -29.62 -14.52 -28.63
C ARG A 360 -30.08 -15.30 -29.86
N GLU A 361 -29.99 -16.64 -29.80
CA GLU A 361 -30.27 -17.48 -30.96
C GLU A 361 -31.76 -17.86 -31.09
N LEU A 362 -32.37 -18.26 -29.98
CA LEU A 362 -33.74 -18.71 -29.99
C LEU A 362 -34.77 -17.59 -29.67
N LYS A 363 -34.29 -16.38 -29.38
CA LYS A 363 -35.12 -15.22 -29.05
C LYS A 363 -36.05 -15.46 -27.85
N LEU A 364 -35.62 -16.31 -26.93
CA LEU A 364 -36.37 -16.53 -25.69
C LEU A 364 -36.28 -15.30 -24.78
N PRO A 365 -37.38 -14.95 -24.08
CA PRO A 365 -37.27 -14.04 -22.94
C PRO A 365 -36.27 -14.58 -21.93
N PHE A 366 -35.50 -13.69 -21.27
CA PHE A 366 -34.44 -14.12 -20.35
C PHE A 366 -34.93 -15.07 -19.23
N ARG A 367 -36.13 -14.83 -18.69
CA ARG A 367 -36.72 -15.72 -17.66
C ARG A 367 -36.96 -17.13 -18.19
N ASP A 368 -37.47 -17.25 -19.40
CA ASP A 368 -37.73 -18.55 -20.03
C ASP A 368 -36.41 -19.27 -20.34
N ALA A 369 -35.42 -18.52 -20.86
CA ALA A 369 -34.08 -19.05 -21.08
C ALA A 369 -33.45 -19.55 -19.75
N HIS A 370 -33.60 -18.80 -18.65
CA HIS A 370 -33.13 -19.21 -17.34
C HIS A 370 -33.82 -20.50 -16.85
N HIS A 371 -35.14 -20.64 -17.03
CA HIS A 371 -35.87 -21.86 -16.67
C HIS A 371 -35.45 -23.06 -17.53
N VAL A 372 -35.26 -22.87 -18.83
CA VAL A 372 -34.75 -23.91 -19.73
C VAL A 372 -33.35 -24.34 -19.30
N THR A 373 -32.47 -23.37 -19.02
CA THR A 373 -31.11 -23.63 -18.53
C THR A 373 -31.12 -24.42 -17.22
N GLY A 374 -31.96 -24.04 -16.26
CA GLY A 374 -32.09 -24.72 -14.97
C GLY A 374 -32.51 -26.20 -15.15
N ARG A 375 -33.42 -26.46 -16.08
CA ARG A 375 -33.84 -27.86 -16.42
C ARG A 375 -32.71 -28.65 -17.05
N LEU A 376 -31.91 -28.03 -17.93
CA LEU A 376 -30.74 -28.66 -18.56
C LEU A 376 -29.65 -28.97 -17.53
N VAL A 377 -29.39 -28.04 -16.59
CA VAL A 377 -28.48 -28.27 -15.47
C VAL A 377 -28.95 -29.44 -14.61
N SER A 378 -30.21 -29.45 -14.19
CA SER A 378 -30.75 -30.56 -13.38
C SER A 378 -30.67 -31.91 -14.12
N LYS A 379 -30.88 -31.94 -15.44
CA LYS A 379 -30.72 -33.15 -16.26
C LYS A 379 -29.26 -33.62 -16.30
N ALA A 380 -28.34 -32.71 -16.57
CA ALA A 380 -26.90 -33.01 -16.60
C ALA A 380 -26.39 -33.51 -15.23
N GLU A 381 -26.85 -32.87 -14.14
CA GLU A 381 -26.54 -33.24 -12.77
C GLU A 381 -27.05 -34.67 -12.47
N GLY A 382 -28.29 -35.01 -12.87
CA GLY A 382 -28.87 -36.34 -12.71
C GLY A 382 -28.16 -37.44 -13.51
N MET A 383 -27.46 -37.03 -14.58
CA MET A 383 -26.65 -37.94 -15.43
C MET A 383 -25.17 -37.98 -15.00
N GLY A 384 -24.74 -37.13 -14.08
CA GLY A 384 -23.34 -37.01 -13.63
C GLY A 384 -22.40 -36.48 -14.71
N VAL A 385 -22.90 -35.64 -15.63
CA VAL A 385 -22.11 -35.02 -16.72
C VAL A 385 -22.19 -33.48 -16.66
N ASP A 386 -21.27 -32.82 -17.34
CA ASP A 386 -21.35 -31.35 -17.56
C ASP A 386 -22.41 -31.04 -18.63
N LEU A 387 -22.78 -29.72 -18.76
CA LEU A 387 -23.69 -29.29 -19.83
C LEU A 387 -23.18 -29.67 -21.24
N SER A 388 -21.89 -29.68 -21.46
CA SER A 388 -21.26 -30.11 -22.71
C SER A 388 -21.30 -31.61 -22.94
N GLY A 389 -21.57 -32.41 -21.92
CA GLY A 389 -21.74 -33.86 -21.96
C GLY A 389 -23.14 -34.29 -22.35
N LEU A 390 -24.14 -33.39 -22.36
CA LEU A 390 -25.47 -33.70 -22.87
C LEU A 390 -25.43 -33.78 -24.38
N THR A 391 -26.10 -34.78 -24.93
CA THR A 391 -26.34 -34.90 -26.37
C THR A 391 -27.36 -33.87 -26.85
N ILE A 392 -27.34 -33.53 -28.15
CA ILE A 392 -28.31 -32.57 -28.71
C ILE A 392 -29.76 -33.10 -28.57
N MET A 393 -29.95 -34.42 -28.59
CA MET A 393 -31.26 -35.05 -28.42
C MET A 393 -31.78 -34.85 -27.00
N GLU A 394 -30.95 -35.02 -26.01
CA GLU A 394 -31.29 -34.81 -24.60
C GLU A 394 -31.61 -33.33 -24.30
N MET A 395 -30.91 -32.39 -24.96
CA MET A 395 -31.22 -30.95 -24.84
C MET A 395 -32.56 -30.62 -25.51
N ARG A 396 -32.88 -31.21 -26.66
CA ARG A 396 -34.12 -31.00 -27.39
C ARG A 396 -35.37 -31.56 -26.70
N GLU A 397 -35.22 -32.52 -25.82
CA GLU A 397 -36.32 -32.96 -24.94
C GLU A 397 -36.84 -31.84 -24.03
N ILE A 398 -35.98 -30.86 -23.71
CA ILE A 398 -36.31 -29.75 -22.85
C ILE A 398 -36.73 -28.53 -23.67
N GLU A 399 -35.96 -28.22 -24.74
CA GLU A 399 -36.26 -27.12 -25.68
C GLU A 399 -35.98 -27.61 -27.13
N PRO A 400 -37.02 -27.96 -27.87
CA PRO A 400 -36.86 -28.56 -29.21
C PRO A 400 -36.12 -27.74 -30.24
N ARG A 401 -36.02 -26.42 -30.05
CA ARG A 401 -35.32 -25.50 -30.96
C ARG A 401 -33.81 -25.47 -30.79
N ILE A 402 -33.28 -26.11 -29.75
CA ILE A 402 -31.82 -26.17 -29.55
C ILE A 402 -31.16 -26.88 -30.73
N HIS A 403 -30.09 -26.31 -31.23
CA HIS A 403 -29.31 -26.87 -32.34
C HIS A 403 -27.82 -26.95 -31.98
N GLU A 404 -27.00 -27.62 -32.83
CA GLU A 404 -25.57 -27.90 -32.58
C GLU A 404 -24.72 -26.68 -32.20
N GLY A 405 -25.14 -25.44 -32.61
CA GLY A 405 -24.46 -24.19 -32.24
C GLY A 405 -24.35 -23.96 -30.72
N VAL A 406 -25.17 -24.65 -29.92
CA VAL A 406 -25.13 -24.51 -28.44
C VAL A 406 -23.79 -24.97 -27.86
N PHE A 407 -23.15 -25.97 -28.44
CA PHE A 407 -21.86 -26.48 -27.96
C PHE A 407 -20.74 -25.46 -28.08
N GLY A 408 -20.89 -24.46 -28.97
CA GLY A 408 -19.94 -23.38 -29.14
C GLY A 408 -19.81 -22.43 -27.93
N VAL A 409 -20.75 -22.49 -26.98
CA VAL A 409 -20.75 -21.60 -25.78
C VAL A 409 -20.53 -22.35 -24.46
N LEU A 410 -20.48 -23.70 -24.47
CA LEU A 410 -20.46 -24.52 -23.26
C LEU A 410 -19.05 -24.78 -22.71
N SER A 411 -18.01 -24.24 -23.32
CA SER A 411 -16.65 -24.39 -22.78
C SER A 411 -16.22 -23.17 -21.96
N PRO A 412 -15.40 -23.32 -20.91
CA PRO A 412 -14.82 -22.19 -20.18
C PRO A 412 -14.07 -21.22 -21.09
N ALA A 413 -13.41 -21.72 -22.14
CA ALA A 413 -12.69 -20.89 -23.10
C ALA A 413 -13.64 -20.02 -23.92
N ALA A 414 -14.75 -20.57 -24.39
CA ALA A 414 -15.78 -19.82 -25.11
C ALA A 414 -16.45 -18.77 -24.21
N SER A 415 -16.76 -19.15 -22.96
CA SER A 415 -17.30 -18.24 -21.95
C SER A 415 -16.40 -17.00 -21.77
N VAL A 416 -15.14 -17.22 -21.43
CA VAL A 416 -14.15 -16.13 -21.24
C VAL A 416 -14.01 -15.26 -22.51
N ALA A 417 -13.88 -15.89 -23.70
CA ALA A 417 -13.73 -15.19 -24.97
C ALA A 417 -14.95 -14.31 -25.34
N SER A 418 -16.13 -14.66 -24.81
CA SER A 418 -17.38 -13.92 -25.05
C SER A 418 -17.48 -12.62 -24.26
N ARG A 419 -16.72 -12.45 -23.16
CA ARG A 419 -16.80 -11.31 -22.22
C ARG A 419 -16.03 -10.08 -22.74
N ARG A 420 -16.47 -9.52 -23.87
CA ARG A 420 -15.80 -8.42 -24.61
C ARG A 420 -16.28 -7.01 -24.23
N SER A 421 -17.22 -6.88 -23.31
CA SER A 421 -17.60 -5.57 -22.79
C SER A 421 -16.39 -4.86 -22.16
N HIS A 422 -16.39 -3.52 -22.12
CA HIS A 422 -15.33 -2.76 -21.47
C HIS A 422 -15.10 -3.27 -20.04
N GLY A 423 -13.84 -3.55 -19.68
CA GLY A 423 -13.50 -4.14 -18.39
C GLY A 423 -13.81 -5.66 -18.26
N GLY A 424 -14.28 -6.31 -19.31
CA GLY A 424 -14.54 -7.76 -19.31
C GLY A 424 -13.28 -8.61 -19.39
N THR A 425 -13.41 -9.90 -19.04
CA THR A 425 -12.28 -10.84 -18.88
C THR A 425 -11.77 -11.46 -20.18
N ALA A 426 -12.30 -11.09 -21.36
CA ALA A 426 -11.80 -11.63 -22.61
C ALA A 426 -10.28 -11.39 -22.75
N PRO A 427 -9.49 -12.39 -23.21
CA PRO A 427 -8.03 -12.25 -23.29
C PRO A 427 -7.55 -11.01 -24.05
N ASP A 428 -8.28 -10.60 -25.10
CA ASP A 428 -7.94 -9.40 -25.85
C ASP A 428 -8.16 -8.12 -25.04
N ASN A 429 -9.23 -8.07 -24.21
CA ASN A 429 -9.46 -6.98 -23.29
C ASN A 429 -8.35 -6.91 -22.24
N VAL A 430 -7.95 -8.06 -21.68
CA VAL A 430 -6.89 -8.12 -20.67
C VAL A 430 -5.56 -7.63 -21.25
N ARG A 431 -5.21 -8.04 -22.47
CA ARG A 431 -4.00 -7.54 -23.17
C ARG A 431 -4.09 -6.04 -23.47
N ALA A 432 -5.27 -5.56 -23.86
CA ALA A 432 -5.48 -4.12 -24.09
C ALA A 432 -5.30 -3.33 -22.80
N MET A 433 -5.96 -3.75 -21.70
CA MET A 433 -5.79 -3.12 -20.39
C MET A 433 -4.33 -3.17 -19.92
N ALA A 434 -3.61 -4.28 -20.10
CA ALA A 434 -2.19 -4.36 -19.74
C ALA A 434 -1.33 -3.35 -20.52
N ARG A 435 -1.58 -3.16 -21.83
CA ARG A 435 -0.90 -2.15 -22.65
C ARG A 435 -1.22 -0.72 -22.18
N GLU A 436 -2.49 -0.41 -21.92
CA GLU A 436 -2.90 0.89 -21.37
C GLU A 436 -2.20 1.18 -20.03
N TRP A 437 -2.05 0.15 -19.20
CA TRP A 437 -1.27 0.27 -17.96
C TRP A 437 0.22 0.52 -18.21
N GLN A 438 0.84 -0.15 -19.17
CA GLN A 438 2.25 0.06 -19.52
C GLN A 438 2.49 1.50 -19.99
N GLU A 439 1.61 2.03 -20.85
CA GLU A 439 1.65 3.43 -21.29
C GLU A 439 1.50 4.42 -20.13
N ARG A 440 0.63 4.11 -19.17
CA ARG A 440 0.38 4.95 -17.99
C ARG A 440 1.54 4.93 -16.98
N LEU A 441 2.33 3.86 -16.96
CA LEU A 441 3.43 3.66 -16.04
C LEU A 441 4.77 4.22 -16.55
N GLY A 442 4.84 4.57 -17.81
CA GLY A 442 5.99 5.21 -18.46
C GLY A 442 7.08 4.22 -18.83
#